data_3df740e6ec550386553e2acb031ee3ef
#
_entry.id   3df740e6ec550386553e2acb031ee3ef
#
_cell.length_a   1.000
_cell.length_b   1.000
_cell.length_c   1.000
_cell.angle_alpha   90.00
_cell.angle_beta   90.00
_cell.angle_gamma   90.00
#
_symmetry.space_group_name_H-M   'P 1'
#
loop_
_entity.id
_entity.type
_entity.pdbx_description
1 polymer ?
#
loop_
_entity_poly.entity_id
_entity_poly.type
_entity_poly.pdbx_seq_one_letter_code
_entity_poly.pdbx_strand_id
1 'polypeptide(L)'
;MKPFSRRALLRASGLAAAGAVAGCATDDSDGPTGTPNSGDIVAGPNGAYAYDPEEYTVSVGETVTWYFASPTHNVGCRPGDSPQISLPDGAESFASYDDGNVGQTVPQGETYEHTFETAGEYTYVCIPHSRQGMVGTVVVEE
;
A
#
# COMPACT_ATOMS: atom_id res chain seq x y z
N MET A 1 5.88 -21.90 11.48
CA MET A 1 6.95 -21.01 11.17
C MET A 1 6.53 -19.94 10.21
N LYS A 2 6.96 -18.73 10.44
CA LYS A 2 6.56 -17.69 9.58
C LYS A 2 7.36 -17.68 8.31
N PRO A 3 6.77 -17.43 7.20
CA PRO A 3 7.53 -17.34 5.97
C PRO A 3 8.39 -16.08 6.01
N PHE A 4 9.45 -16.11 5.30
CA PHE A 4 10.28 -14.93 5.21
C PHE A 4 9.58 -13.87 4.41
N SER A 5 9.70 -12.68 4.85
CA SER A 5 9.13 -11.60 4.10
C SER A 5 9.93 -11.42 2.82
N ARG A 6 9.27 -10.97 1.81
CA ARG A 6 9.94 -10.73 0.56
C ARG A 6 11.06 -9.72 0.70
N ARG A 7 10.87 -8.81 1.62
CA ARG A 7 11.91 -7.83 1.82
C ARG A 7 13.18 -8.45 2.34
N ALA A 8 13.03 -9.43 3.23
CA ALA A 8 14.21 -10.07 3.75
C ALA A 8 14.95 -10.82 2.67
N LEU A 9 14.17 -11.46 1.79
CA LEU A 9 14.82 -12.17 0.72
C LEU A 9 15.56 -11.23 -0.20
N LEU A 10 14.97 -10.11 -0.48
CA LEU A 10 15.62 -9.17 -1.36
C LEU A 10 16.90 -8.64 -0.78
N ARG A 11 16.90 -8.43 0.53
CA ARG A 11 18.13 -7.93 1.14
C ARG A 11 19.22 -8.96 1.04
N ALA A 12 18.86 -10.20 1.27
CA ALA A 12 19.86 -11.24 1.20
C ALA A 12 20.43 -11.31 -0.20
N SER A 13 19.57 -11.17 -1.15
CA SER A 13 20.08 -11.19 -2.51
C SER A 13 20.97 -10.01 -2.80
N GLY A 14 20.64 -8.93 -2.21
CA GLY A 14 21.42 -7.76 -2.45
C GLY A 14 22.85 -7.89 -2.05
N LEU A 15 23.08 -8.62 -1.00
CA LEU A 15 24.44 -8.78 -0.56
C LEU A 15 25.25 -9.46 -1.62
N ALA A 16 24.69 -10.47 -2.18
CA ALA A 16 25.43 -11.18 -3.16
C ALA A 16 25.76 -10.29 -4.32
N ALA A 17 24.87 -9.42 -4.60
CA ALA A 17 25.09 -8.62 -5.76
C ALA A 17 26.11 -7.58 -5.56
N ALA A 18 26.39 -7.33 -4.37
CA ALA A 18 27.32 -6.27 -4.13
C ALA A 18 28.55 -6.45 -4.94
N GLY A 19 28.87 -7.65 -5.14
CA GLY A 19 30.09 -7.79 -5.83
C GLY A 19 30.03 -7.24 -7.21
N ALA A 20 28.88 -7.15 -7.62
CA ALA A 20 28.82 -6.79 -8.99
C ALA A 20 29.13 -5.42 -9.27
N VAL A 21 29.33 -4.83 -8.66
CA VAL A 21 29.71 -3.62 -9.00
C VAL A 21 29.00 -2.98 -9.91
N ALA A 22 29.10 -3.21 -10.55
CA ALA A 22 28.55 -2.56 -11.41
C ALA A 22 27.51 -1.95 -11.17
N GLY A 23 27.46 -2.02 -10.95
CA GLY A 23 26.74 -1.44 -10.80
C GLY A 23 25.88 -0.96 -11.28
N CYS A 24 25.92 -0.89 -11.43
CA CYS A 24 25.17 -0.34 -11.58
C CYS A 24 24.13 -0.18 -11.61
N ALA A 25 24.38 -0.31 -11.65
CA ALA A 25 23.52 -0.06 -11.57
C ALA A 25 22.45 -0.02 -11.61
N THR A 26 22.73 -0.11 -11.66
CA THR A 26 21.86 -0.11 -11.53
C THR A 26 20.77 -0.06 -11.38
N ASP A 27 21.12 0.00 -11.50
CA ASP A 27 20.21 0.05 -11.18
C ASP A 27 19.17 0.20 -11.17
N ASP A 28 19.56 0.29 -11.39
CA ASP A 28 18.66 0.47 -11.15
C ASP A 28 17.59 0.42 -11.18
N SER A 29 17.81 0.31 -11.36
CA SER A 29 16.90 0.25 -11.15
C SER A 29 15.99 0.06 -10.89
N ASP A 30 16.29 -0.01 -10.81
CA ASP A 30 15.47 -0.14 -10.28
C ASP A 30 14.63 0.11 -9.99
N GLY A 31 14.85 0.10 -10.17
CA GLY A 31 14.18 0.48 -9.66
C GLY A 31 13.53 0.97 -9.49
N PRO A 32 13.32 1.09 -9.45
CA PRO A 32 12.90 1.78 -9.04
C PRO A 32 12.60 2.18 -8.30
N THR A 33 12.92 2.26 -8.25
CA THR A 33 13.06 2.55 -7.37
C THR A 33 13.03 3.77 -7.02
N GLY A 34 13.82 4.32 -6.46
CA GLY A 34 13.89 5.61 -5.97
C GLY A 34 13.04 6.50 -6.62
N THR A 35 12.21 6.07 -7.07
CA THR A 35 11.41 6.90 -7.79
C THR A 35 10.55 7.70 -6.98
N PRO A 36 10.04 8.71 -7.51
CA PRO A 36 9.08 9.51 -6.83
C PRO A 36 7.86 8.71 -6.46
N ASN A 37 7.66 7.60 -7.08
CA ASN A 37 6.54 6.80 -6.75
C ASN A 37 6.93 5.81 -5.72
N SER A 38 7.40 6.29 -4.59
CA SER A 38 7.86 5.41 -3.60
C SER A 38 6.77 5.06 -2.65
N GLY A 39 6.37 3.87 -2.62
CA GLY A 39 5.37 3.32 -1.73
C GLY A 39 5.13 1.91 -2.11
N ASP A 40 4.54 1.14 -1.21
CA ASP A 40 4.22 -0.24 -1.51
C ASP A 40 3.04 -0.31 -2.47
N ILE A 41 2.13 0.63 -2.35
CA ILE A 41 0.96 0.73 -3.19
C ILE A 41 0.89 2.15 -3.71
N VAL A 42 0.61 2.32 -4.97
CA VAL A 42 0.46 3.64 -5.57
C VAL A 42 -1.03 3.93 -5.73
N ALA A 43 -1.48 5.04 -5.18
CA ALA A 43 -2.86 5.47 -5.34
C ALA A 43 -2.92 6.46 -6.48
N GLY A 44 -3.77 6.17 -7.45
CA GLY A 44 -3.96 7.07 -8.59
C GLY A 44 -2.82 7.12 -9.58
N PRO A 45 -2.27 5.97 -10.00
CA PRO A 45 -1.18 6.01 -10.98
C PRO A 45 -1.67 6.62 -12.28
N ASN A 46 -0.95 7.60 -12.77
CA ASN A 46 -1.31 8.30 -14.00
C ASN A 46 -2.70 8.91 -13.94
N GLY A 47 -3.16 9.26 -12.77
CA GLY A 47 -4.49 9.84 -12.61
C GLY A 47 -5.63 8.85 -12.62
N ALA A 48 -5.34 7.56 -12.63
CA ALA A 48 -6.39 6.54 -12.69
C ALA A 48 -7.09 6.39 -11.35
N TYR A 49 -8.33 5.95 -11.39
CA TYR A 49 -9.07 5.65 -10.18
C TYR A 49 -8.75 4.21 -9.78
N ALA A 50 -7.54 4.00 -9.29
CA ALA A 50 -7.04 2.66 -9.01
C ALA A 50 -5.91 2.70 -8.00
N TYR A 51 -5.70 1.56 -7.34
CA TYR A 51 -4.52 1.33 -6.53
C TYR A 51 -3.65 0.32 -7.26
N ASP A 52 -2.35 0.53 -7.27
CA ASP A 52 -1.44 -0.35 -7.98
C ASP A 52 -0.29 -0.78 -7.05
N PRO A 53 -0.16 -2.05 -6.71
CA PRO A 53 -1.03 -3.15 -7.16
C PRO A 53 -2.37 -3.13 -6.46
N GLU A 54 -3.36 -3.72 -7.11
CA GLU A 54 -4.69 -3.76 -6.54
C GLU A 54 -4.74 -4.70 -5.35
N GLU A 55 -3.96 -5.74 -5.36
CA GLU A 55 -3.87 -6.67 -4.25
C GLU A 55 -2.42 -6.75 -3.78
N TYR A 56 -2.19 -6.60 -2.49
CA TYR A 56 -0.84 -6.56 -1.93
C TYR A 56 -0.79 -7.46 -0.70
N THR A 57 0.22 -8.32 -0.61
CA THR A 57 0.34 -9.29 0.46
C THR A 57 1.48 -8.93 1.40
N VAL A 58 1.21 -8.93 2.69
CA VAL A 58 2.23 -8.66 3.71
C VAL A 58 2.06 -9.65 4.85
N SER A 59 2.97 -9.60 5.81
CA SER A 59 2.89 -10.40 7.03
C SER A 59 2.45 -9.55 8.21
N VAL A 60 1.91 -10.19 9.22
CA VAL A 60 1.54 -9.49 10.45
C VAL A 60 2.73 -8.70 10.97
N GLY A 61 2.49 -7.47 11.35
CA GLY A 61 3.52 -6.58 11.88
C GLY A 61 4.19 -5.72 10.84
N GLU A 62 3.85 -5.90 9.57
CA GLU A 62 4.47 -5.09 8.52
C GLU A 62 3.65 -3.84 8.28
N THR A 63 4.35 -2.80 7.82
CA THR A 63 3.72 -1.51 7.50
C THR A 63 3.59 -1.40 6.00
N VAL A 64 2.41 -0.97 5.56
CA VAL A 64 2.16 -0.72 4.15
C VAL A 64 2.12 0.79 3.95
N THR A 65 2.78 1.25 2.92
CA THR A 65 2.81 2.67 2.57
C THR A 65 2.08 2.88 1.26
N TRP A 66 1.12 3.79 1.26
CA TRP A 66 0.43 4.23 0.04
C TRP A 66 1.06 5.54 -0.41
N TYR A 67 1.48 5.60 -1.66
CA TYR A 67 1.99 6.83 -2.25
C TYR A 67 0.91 7.40 -3.17
N PHE A 68 0.59 8.67 -3.01
CA PHE A 68 -0.49 9.29 -3.77
C PHE A 68 0.08 9.99 -4.99
N ALA A 69 -0.03 9.33 -6.13
CA ALA A 69 0.58 9.82 -7.37
C ALA A 69 -0.25 10.89 -8.05
N SER A 70 -1.49 11.05 -7.65
CA SER A 70 -2.35 12.11 -8.19
C SER A 70 -3.28 12.61 -7.09
N PRO A 71 -3.88 13.78 -7.26
CA PRO A 71 -4.73 14.35 -6.19
C PRO A 71 -6.11 13.71 -6.15
N THR A 72 -6.87 14.03 -5.14
CA THR A 72 -8.28 13.66 -4.95
C THR A 72 -8.49 12.22 -4.54
N HIS A 73 -7.48 11.58 -3.95
CA HIS A 73 -7.59 10.20 -3.49
C HIS A 73 -7.37 10.11 -1.99
N ASN A 74 -7.93 9.05 -1.41
CA ASN A 74 -7.64 8.71 -0.01
C ASN A 74 -7.70 7.21 0.15
N VAL A 75 -7.47 6.74 1.39
CA VAL A 75 -7.58 5.32 1.73
C VAL A 75 -8.56 5.22 2.87
N GLY A 76 -9.61 4.45 2.68
CA GLY A 76 -10.58 4.25 3.74
C GLY A 76 -10.85 2.78 3.98
N CYS A 77 -10.67 2.34 5.23
CA CYS A 77 -10.98 0.99 5.64
C CYS A 77 -11.71 1.02 6.98
N ARG A 78 -12.75 1.82 7.04
CA ARG A 78 -13.69 1.85 8.16
C ARG A 78 -15.03 1.38 7.62
N PRO A 79 -15.52 0.23 8.06
CA PRO A 79 -16.71 -0.37 7.44
C PRO A 79 -17.92 0.53 7.37
N GLY A 80 -18.05 1.45 8.30
CA GLY A 80 -19.20 2.35 8.27
C GLY A 80 -19.12 3.40 7.18
N ASP A 81 -17.97 3.57 6.54
CA ASP A 81 -17.81 4.63 5.56
C ASP A 81 -18.18 4.20 4.14
N SER A 82 -18.20 2.91 3.88
CA SER A 82 -18.60 2.41 2.56
C SER A 82 -18.96 0.94 2.68
N PRO A 83 -20.00 0.51 1.95
CA PRO A 83 -20.38 -0.90 2.00
C PRO A 83 -19.36 -1.83 1.36
N GLN A 84 -18.42 -1.30 0.60
CA GLN A 84 -17.41 -2.14 -0.04
C GLN A 84 -16.28 -2.49 0.90
N ILE A 85 -16.16 -1.80 2.02
CA ILE A 85 -15.06 -2.01 2.95
C ILE A 85 -15.30 -3.24 3.80
N SER A 86 -14.24 -4.04 4.00
CA SER A 86 -14.32 -5.15 4.93
C SER A 86 -12.96 -5.36 5.56
N LEU A 87 -12.97 -5.91 6.77
CA LEU A 87 -11.75 -6.29 7.46
C LEU A 87 -12.02 -7.47 8.35
N PRO A 88 -10.97 -8.20 8.78
CA PRO A 88 -11.15 -9.38 9.62
C PRO A 88 -11.71 -9.00 10.99
N ASP A 89 -12.35 -9.96 11.63
CA ASP A 89 -12.86 -9.75 12.98
C ASP A 89 -11.73 -9.35 13.91
N GLY A 90 -11.97 -8.36 14.71
CA GLY A 90 -10.98 -7.92 15.68
C GLY A 90 -9.89 -7.04 15.11
N ALA A 91 -9.89 -6.81 13.81
CA ALA A 91 -8.87 -5.98 13.21
C ALA A 91 -9.18 -4.51 13.43
N GLU A 92 -8.12 -3.72 13.46
CA GLU A 92 -8.25 -2.30 13.63
C GLU A 92 -8.60 -1.65 12.30
N SER A 93 -9.61 -0.79 12.30
CA SER A 93 -9.92 -0.03 11.10
C SER A 93 -8.91 1.08 10.91
N PHE A 94 -8.79 1.57 9.69
CA PHE A 94 -7.84 2.64 9.42
C PHE A 94 -8.33 3.50 8.26
N ALA A 95 -7.81 4.72 8.21
CA ALA A 95 -8.16 5.63 7.13
C ALA A 95 -7.15 6.75 7.09
N SER A 96 -6.94 7.30 5.90
CA SER A 96 -6.04 8.42 5.73
C SER A 96 -6.71 9.75 6.03
N TYR A 97 -7.96 9.74 6.43
CA TYR A 97 -8.71 10.94 6.75
C TYR A 97 -9.23 10.87 8.19
N ASP A 98 -9.61 12.01 8.73
CA ASP A 98 -10.13 12.05 10.08
C ASP A 98 -11.51 11.44 10.16
N ASP A 99 -11.86 10.94 11.33
CA ASP A 99 -13.14 10.30 11.54
C ASP A 99 -14.28 11.23 11.15
N GLY A 100 -15.16 10.74 10.31
CA GLY A 100 -16.28 11.52 9.83
C GLY A 100 -15.97 12.43 8.66
N ASN A 101 -14.72 12.54 8.26
CA ASN A 101 -14.33 13.46 7.22
C ASN A 101 -13.96 12.69 5.95
N VAL A 102 -14.89 11.88 5.49
CA VAL A 102 -14.63 10.92 4.42
C VAL A 102 -14.22 11.54 3.09
N GLY A 103 -14.48 12.82 2.90
CA GLY A 103 -14.07 13.48 1.67
C GLY A 103 -12.70 14.08 1.72
N GLN A 104 -11.99 13.96 2.84
CA GLN A 104 -10.66 14.52 2.95
C GLN A 104 -9.69 13.67 2.16
N THR A 105 -8.88 14.29 1.32
CA THR A 105 -7.96 13.57 0.45
C THR A 105 -6.52 13.86 0.83
N VAL A 106 -5.63 12.99 0.36
CA VAL A 106 -4.20 13.14 0.61
C VAL A 106 -3.60 13.90 -0.56
N PRO A 107 -2.81 14.93 -0.31
CA PRO A 107 -2.22 15.67 -1.41
C PRO A 107 -1.30 14.82 -2.28
N GLN A 108 -1.25 15.18 -3.54
CA GLN A 108 -0.36 14.49 -4.47
C GLN A 108 1.08 14.58 -3.96
N GLY A 109 1.78 13.45 -4.04
CA GLY A 109 3.17 13.40 -3.61
C GLY A 109 3.37 13.00 -2.16
N GLU A 110 2.29 12.88 -1.39
CA GLU A 110 2.40 12.49 0.01
C GLU A 110 2.04 11.02 0.18
N THR A 111 2.27 10.51 1.39
CA THR A 111 2.06 9.10 1.67
C THR A 111 1.16 8.94 2.88
N TYR A 112 0.60 7.73 3.00
CA TYR A 112 -0.13 7.30 4.18
C TYR A 112 0.36 5.91 4.53
N GLU A 113 0.53 5.62 5.81
CA GLU A 113 1.03 4.32 6.26
C GLU A 113 0.10 3.69 7.28
N HIS A 114 0.06 2.37 7.27
CA HIS A 114 -0.66 1.63 8.30
C HIS A 114 0.07 0.33 8.56
N THR A 115 0.19 -0.04 9.85
CA THR A 115 0.81 -1.30 10.25
C THR A 115 -0.29 -2.31 10.55
N PHE A 116 -0.20 -3.48 9.94
CA PHE A 116 -1.23 -4.50 10.06
C PHE A 116 -0.87 -5.51 11.13
N GLU A 117 -1.69 -5.56 12.19
CA GLU A 117 -1.40 -6.45 13.31
C GLU A 117 -2.27 -7.69 13.33
N THR A 118 -3.27 -7.77 12.51
CA THR A 118 -4.20 -8.89 12.49
C THR A 118 -4.21 -9.52 11.11
N ALA A 119 -4.04 -10.83 11.05
CA ALA A 119 -4.05 -11.53 9.77
C ALA A 119 -5.43 -11.57 9.17
N GLY A 120 -5.51 -11.61 7.85
CA GLY A 120 -6.77 -11.70 7.14
C GLY A 120 -6.76 -10.80 5.92
N GLU A 121 -7.93 -10.67 5.33
CA GLU A 121 -8.07 -9.91 4.09
C GLU A 121 -8.78 -8.59 4.38
N TYR A 122 -8.20 -7.50 3.93
CA TYR A 122 -8.72 -6.17 4.13
C TYR A 122 -9.09 -5.57 2.78
N THR A 123 -10.33 -5.13 2.63
CA THR A 123 -10.75 -4.41 1.43
C THR A 123 -10.92 -2.95 1.78
N TYR A 124 -10.21 -2.08 1.09
CA TYR A 124 -10.26 -0.64 1.33
C TYR A 124 -10.63 0.08 0.04
N VAL A 125 -11.07 1.31 0.18
CA VAL A 125 -11.54 2.07 -0.98
C VAL A 125 -11.04 3.50 -0.91
N CYS A 126 -11.04 4.17 -2.05
CA CYS A 126 -10.93 5.61 -2.10
C CYS A 126 -12.37 6.13 -2.02
N ILE A 127 -12.72 6.79 -0.93
CA ILE A 127 -14.12 7.17 -0.73
C ILE A 127 -14.68 8.02 -1.86
N PRO A 128 -13.96 9.07 -2.31
CA PRO A 128 -14.51 9.88 -3.41
C PRO A 128 -14.71 9.12 -4.71
N HIS A 129 -13.98 8.03 -4.90
CA HIS A 129 -14.06 7.29 -6.16
C HIS A 129 -14.47 5.84 -5.98
N SER A 130 -15.13 5.51 -4.87
CA SER A 130 -15.51 4.13 -4.62
C SER A 130 -16.48 3.63 -5.68
N ARG A 131 -17.32 4.52 -6.19
CA ARG A 131 -18.29 4.11 -7.23
C ARG A 131 -17.63 3.92 -8.58
N GLN A 132 -16.44 4.45 -8.77
CA GLN A 132 -15.71 4.25 -10.00
C GLN A 132 -14.79 3.03 -9.91
N GLY A 133 -14.90 2.26 -8.82
CA GLY A 133 -14.15 1.03 -8.71
C GLY A 133 -12.75 1.19 -8.12
N MET A 134 -12.48 2.28 -7.45
CA MET A 134 -11.16 2.46 -6.83
C MET A 134 -11.13 1.73 -5.50
N VAL A 135 -10.85 0.44 -5.57
CA VAL A 135 -10.90 -0.49 -4.46
C VAL A 135 -9.62 -1.31 -4.47
N GLY A 136 -9.06 -1.56 -3.30
CA GLY A 136 -7.87 -2.37 -3.18
C GLY A 136 -7.98 -3.38 -2.06
N THR A 137 -7.05 -4.33 -2.04
CA THR A 137 -7.04 -5.39 -1.05
C THR A 137 -5.64 -5.57 -0.49
N VAL A 138 -5.54 -5.69 0.83
CA VAL A 138 -4.30 -6.10 1.47
C VAL A 138 -4.56 -7.45 2.13
N VAL A 139 -3.73 -8.44 1.82
CA VAL A 139 -3.81 -9.76 2.43
C VAL A 139 -2.69 -9.85 3.45
N VAL A 140 -3.04 -10.08 4.71
CA VAL A 140 -2.07 -10.13 5.80
C VAL A 140 -1.94 -11.57 6.26
N GLU A 141 -0.73 -12.12 6.13
CA GLU A 141 -0.44 -13.50 6.50
C GLU A 141 0.28 -13.55 7.83
N GLU A 142 0.11 -14.66 8.53
CA GLU A 142 0.79 -14.82 9.82
C GLU A 142 2.24 -15.19 9.69
#